data_1e5e016662e01561fdc7828e1b98bb43
#
_entry.id   1e5e016662e01561fdc7828e1b98bb43
#
_cell.length_a   1.000
_cell.length_b   1.000
_cell.length_c   1.000
_cell.angle_alpha   90.00
_cell.angle_beta   90.00
_cell.angle_gamma   90.00
#
_symmetry.space_group_name_H-M   'P 1'
#
loop_
_entity.id
_entity.type
_entity.pdbx_description
1 polymer ?
#
loop_
_entity_poly.entity_id
_entity_poly.type
_entity_poly.pdbx_seq_one_letter_code
_entity_poly.pdbx_strand_id
1 'polypeptide(L)'
;MARVHKRKETSLLREVFDAIPDGIIVLDLSFCVLSINDSAESIFKVSRKKVVGRPCFEFLPQEIVDIAKRSIREERSVFGDTLTLPIKGKERITAQAVASPIFSQKGNPIGIVVQVKDLSGAKFLSEKTLQEISTHTFEGLIAGLAHELKNPLGGIKGAAQILKSETTSPDTIKCAEIIIKEVDRLNLLLERLKGLQPFARETFEPVDIHEILSEVIYLESKSSKKDINFIENFDVTLPPVIGDRDSLKQVFLNLVKNAIEAVSVNGTIEISTRWITDYKLKGENAISIDIKDNGIGIPKDNLEKIFTPFYTTKRKGSGLGLFLAYQIIAKHGGAIFVESEPGKGTVFRVYLPVSKQEREDIQSGFLTYG
;
A
#
# COMPACT_ATOMS: atom_id res chain seq x y z
N MET A 1 -50.51 -11.87 21.17
CA MET A 1 -49.55 -12.16 20.06
C MET A 1 -48.88 -10.87 19.53
N ALA A 2 -49.56 -9.76 19.26
CA ALA A 2 -48.97 -8.53 18.71
C ALA A 2 -47.81 -7.90 19.53
N ARG A 3 -47.88 -7.90 20.87
CA ARG A 3 -46.84 -7.37 21.77
C ARG A 3 -45.55 -8.21 21.77
N VAL A 4 -45.64 -9.51 21.56
CA VAL A 4 -44.45 -10.41 21.47
C VAL A 4 -43.77 -10.27 20.13
N HIS A 5 -44.53 -10.11 19.04
CA HIS A 5 -44.00 -9.86 17.70
C HIS A 5 -43.24 -8.55 17.65
N LYS A 6 -43.81 -7.45 18.18
CA LYS A 6 -43.18 -6.12 18.21
C LYS A 6 -41.89 -6.10 19.05
N ARG A 7 -41.81 -6.87 20.14
CA ARG A 7 -40.56 -7.04 20.92
C ARG A 7 -39.45 -7.81 20.17
N LYS A 8 -39.81 -8.85 19.43
CA LYS A 8 -38.86 -9.60 18.61
C LYS A 8 -38.33 -8.76 17.45
N GLU A 9 -39.19 -8.01 16.80
CA GLU A 9 -38.84 -7.11 15.69
C GLU A 9 -37.90 -5.98 16.16
N THR A 10 -38.15 -5.41 17.32
CA THR A 10 -37.28 -4.38 17.91
C THR A 10 -35.93 -4.93 18.38
N SER A 11 -35.87 -6.20 18.82
CA SER A 11 -34.61 -6.88 19.17
C SER A 11 -33.78 -7.18 17.91
N LEU A 12 -34.40 -7.69 16.85
CA LEU A 12 -33.71 -8.00 15.59
C LEU A 12 -33.16 -6.74 14.92
N LEU A 13 -33.92 -5.65 14.87
CA LEU A 13 -33.47 -4.36 14.33
C LEU A 13 -32.23 -3.84 15.09
N ARG A 14 -32.19 -4.05 16.39
CA ARG A 14 -31.05 -3.66 17.22
C ARG A 14 -29.83 -4.54 16.94
N GLU A 15 -29.98 -5.83 16.83
CA GLU A 15 -28.91 -6.76 16.49
C GLU A 15 -28.33 -6.44 15.10
N VAL A 16 -29.18 -6.14 14.11
CA VAL A 16 -28.75 -5.69 12.78
C VAL A 16 -28.00 -4.37 12.86
N PHE A 17 -28.49 -3.39 13.65
CA PHE A 17 -27.84 -2.10 13.83
C PHE A 17 -26.45 -2.25 14.46
N ASP A 18 -26.30 -3.12 15.45
CA ASP A 18 -25.03 -3.37 16.13
C ASP A 18 -24.08 -4.24 15.29
N ALA A 19 -24.58 -5.04 14.35
CA ALA A 19 -23.78 -5.83 13.42
C ALA A 19 -23.18 -5.04 12.24
N ILE A 20 -23.62 -3.78 12.01
CA ILE A 20 -23.07 -2.94 10.93
C ILE A 20 -21.61 -2.60 11.24
N PRO A 21 -20.65 -2.89 10.34
CA PRO A 21 -19.22 -2.68 10.57
C PRO A 21 -18.83 -1.20 10.61
N ASP A 22 -19.60 -0.33 9.96
CA ASP A 22 -19.40 1.12 10.02
C ASP A 22 -20.01 1.70 11.32
N GLY A 23 -19.35 2.71 11.87
CA GLY A 23 -19.90 3.42 13.04
C GLY A 23 -21.15 4.21 12.66
N ILE A 24 -22.29 3.90 13.28
CA ILE A 24 -23.55 4.60 13.03
C ILE A 24 -23.97 5.35 14.31
N ILE A 25 -24.25 6.65 14.15
CA ILE A 25 -24.76 7.53 15.21
C ILE A 25 -26.03 8.18 14.71
N VAL A 26 -27.08 8.11 15.50
CA VAL A 26 -28.35 8.78 15.22
C VAL A 26 -28.50 9.97 16.19
N LEU A 27 -28.72 11.14 15.61
CA LEU A 27 -28.89 12.39 16.36
C LEU A 27 -30.32 12.94 16.19
N ASP A 28 -30.81 13.66 17.19
CA ASP A 28 -31.98 14.53 17.03
C ASP A 28 -31.60 15.87 16.35
N LEU A 29 -32.61 16.74 16.15
CA LEU A 29 -32.39 18.06 15.55
C LEU A 29 -31.62 19.03 16.47
N SER A 30 -31.51 18.71 17.75
CA SER A 30 -30.69 19.45 18.73
C SER A 30 -29.26 18.90 18.80
N PHE A 31 -28.91 17.96 17.93
CA PHE A 31 -27.62 17.26 17.90
C PHE A 31 -27.32 16.42 19.15
N CYS A 32 -28.38 16.01 19.89
CA CYS A 32 -28.25 15.03 20.97
C CYS A 32 -28.30 13.62 20.41
N VAL A 33 -27.50 12.71 20.97
CA VAL A 33 -27.40 11.31 20.52
C VAL A 33 -28.67 10.55 20.92
N LEU A 34 -29.39 10.04 19.93
CA LEU A 34 -30.53 9.13 20.13
C LEU A 34 -30.06 7.67 20.18
N SER A 35 -29.10 7.29 19.35
CA SER A 35 -28.57 5.93 19.32
C SER A 35 -27.16 5.91 18.73
N ILE A 36 -26.41 4.86 19.10
CA ILE A 36 -25.05 4.59 18.60
C ILE A 36 -24.86 3.07 18.54
N ASN A 37 -24.25 2.53 17.48
CA ASN A 37 -23.95 1.11 17.34
C ASN A 37 -22.60 0.73 17.96
N ASP A 38 -22.31 -0.56 18.07
CA ASP A 38 -21.09 -1.08 18.68
C ASP A 38 -19.82 -0.65 17.94
N SER A 39 -19.88 -0.53 16.62
CA SER A 39 -18.78 -0.05 15.80
C SER A 39 -18.42 1.40 16.11
N ALA A 40 -19.43 2.28 16.28
CA ALA A 40 -19.18 3.67 16.65
C ALA A 40 -18.67 3.80 18.11
N GLU A 41 -19.13 2.95 19.06
CA GLU A 41 -18.55 2.89 20.41
C GLU A 41 -17.05 2.59 20.35
N SER A 42 -16.65 1.65 19.49
CA SER A 42 -15.25 1.23 19.29
C SER A 42 -14.41 2.31 18.60
N ILE A 43 -14.92 2.93 17.53
CA ILE A 43 -14.22 3.97 16.76
C ILE A 43 -13.94 5.20 17.66
N PHE A 44 -14.97 5.69 18.38
CA PHE A 44 -14.83 6.90 19.18
C PHE A 44 -14.40 6.65 20.63
N LYS A 45 -14.16 5.38 21.01
CA LYS A 45 -13.78 4.96 22.38
C LYS A 45 -14.72 5.53 23.45
N VAL A 46 -16.02 5.46 23.17
CA VAL A 46 -17.10 5.92 24.06
C VAL A 46 -18.04 4.79 24.38
N SER A 47 -18.83 4.91 25.43
CA SER A 47 -19.87 3.93 25.74
C SER A 47 -21.26 4.52 25.50
N ARG A 48 -22.12 3.76 24.83
CA ARG A 48 -23.53 4.09 24.58
C ARG A 48 -24.23 4.65 25.80
N LYS A 49 -24.06 4.01 26.98
CA LYS A 49 -24.65 4.43 28.24
C LYS A 49 -24.23 5.84 28.67
N LYS A 50 -23.07 6.32 28.22
CA LYS A 50 -22.53 7.63 28.59
C LYS A 50 -22.89 8.73 27.61
N VAL A 51 -23.18 8.39 26.34
CA VAL A 51 -23.35 9.39 25.27
C VAL A 51 -24.80 9.56 24.82
N VAL A 52 -25.67 8.56 24.98
CA VAL A 52 -27.10 8.69 24.63
C VAL A 52 -27.74 9.77 25.48
N GLY A 53 -28.48 10.66 24.84
CA GLY A 53 -29.12 11.86 25.45
C GLY A 53 -28.18 13.04 25.64
N ARG A 54 -26.90 12.93 25.30
CA ARG A 54 -25.94 14.05 25.39
C ARG A 54 -25.64 14.67 24.01
N PRO A 55 -25.22 15.93 23.99
CA PRO A 55 -24.79 16.58 22.76
C PRO A 55 -23.60 15.89 22.12
N CYS A 56 -23.68 15.67 20.83
CA CYS A 56 -22.64 14.92 20.08
C CYS A 56 -21.27 15.64 20.08
N PHE A 57 -21.22 16.96 20.17
CA PHE A 57 -19.98 17.75 20.20
C PHE A 57 -19.13 17.53 21.47
N GLU A 58 -19.65 16.84 22.50
CA GLU A 58 -18.86 16.49 23.68
C GLU A 58 -17.83 15.37 23.41
N PHE A 59 -18.02 14.57 22.35
CA PHE A 59 -17.19 13.42 22.08
C PHE A 59 -16.88 13.20 20.60
N LEU A 60 -17.66 13.77 19.66
CA LEU A 60 -17.33 13.71 18.23
C LEU A 60 -16.37 14.82 17.84
N PRO A 61 -15.43 14.52 16.93
CA PRO A 61 -14.59 15.52 16.29
C PRO A 61 -15.41 16.63 15.60
N GLN A 62 -14.89 17.85 15.61
CA GLN A 62 -15.58 19.02 15.08
C GLN A 62 -15.93 18.86 13.59
N GLU A 63 -15.07 18.20 12.83
CA GLU A 63 -15.27 17.91 11.41
C GLU A 63 -16.55 17.12 11.15
N ILE A 64 -16.86 16.14 12.00
CA ILE A 64 -18.08 15.33 11.90
C ILE A 64 -19.31 16.16 12.29
N VAL A 65 -19.18 16.97 13.34
CA VAL A 65 -20.27 17.86 13.79
C VAL A 65 -20.63 18.87 12.69
N ASP A 66 -19.63 19.39 11.97
CA ASP A 66 -19.84 20.35 10.88
C ASP A 66 -20.52 19.70 9.67
N ILE A 67 -20.16 18.44 9.33
CA ILE A 67 -20.85 17.66 8.30
C ILE A 67 -22.32 17.42 8.69
N ALA A 68 -22.60 17.07 9.95
CA ALA A 68 -23.96 16.88 10.45
C ALA A 68 -24.78 18.17 10.39
N LYS A 69 -24.22 19.31 10.79
CA LYS A 69 -24.88 20.63 10.69
C LYS A 69 -25.18 21.01 9.24
N ARG A 70 -24.23 20.75 8.33
CA ARG A 70 -24.43 21.02 6.91
C ARG A 70 -25.54 20.17 6.32
N SER A 71 -25.64 18.88 6.69
CA SER A 71 -26.65 17.98 6.14
C SER A 71 -28.10 18.45 6.44
N ILE A 72 -28.34 18.99 7.64
CA ILE A 72 -29.66 19.57 7.99
C ILE A 72 -29.92 20.88 7.27
N ARG A 73 -28.90 21.76 7.17
CA ARG A 73 -29.04 23.06 6.49
C ARG A 73 -29.29 22.90 5.00
N GLU A 74 -28.66 21.89 4.37
CA GLU A 74 -28.74 21.63 2.93
C GLU A 74 -29.83 20.60 2.59
N GLU A 75 -30.50 20.02 3.60
CA GLU A 75 -31.53 18.97 3.50
C GLU A 75 -31.12 17.79 2.60
N ARG A 76 -29.82 17.48 2.57
CA ARG A 76 -29.24 16.38 1.79
C ARG A 76 -28.09 15.71 2.52
N SER A 77 -27.69 14.55 2.01
CA SER A 77 -26.48 13.88 2.49
C SER A 77 -25.23 14.71 2.18
N VAL A 78 -24.37 14.89 3.19
CA VAL A 78 -23.11 15.60 3.10
C VAL A 78 -21.97 14.60 3.37
N PHE A 79 -21.00 14.58 2.49
CA PHE A 79 -19.85 13.68 2.54
C PHE A 79 -18.62 14.43 3.05
N GLY A 80 -17.86 13.77 3.90
CA GLY A 80 -16.51 14.17 4.32
C GLY A 80 -15.53 13.11 3.84
N ASP A 81 -14.80 13.42 2.77
CA ASP A 81 -13.81 12.50 2.20
C ASP A 81 -12.53 12.56 3.02
N THR A 82 -12.00 11.39 3.36
CA THR A 82 -10.68 11.18 4.00
C THR A 82 -10.36 12.18 5.12
N LEU A 83 -11.12 12.10 6.22
CA LEU A 83 -10.93 12.93 7.41
C LEU A 83 -9.86 12.31 8.31
N THR A 84 -8.95 13.14 8.82
CA THR A 84 -8.04 12.72 9.90
C THR A 84 -8.63 13.16 11.24
N LEU A 85 -9.31 12.24 11.91
CA LEU A 85 -10.08 12.52 13.12
C LEU A 85 -9.23 12.32 14.38
N PRO A 86 -9.13 13.30 15.26
CA PRO A 86 -8.52 13.11 16.58
C PRO A 86 -9.47 12.32 17.49
N ILE A 87 -8.98 11.21 18.05
CA ILE A 87 -9.72 10.39 19.02
C ILE A 87 -9.13 10.59 20.42
N LYS A 88 -9.95 10.43 21.47
CA LYS A 88 -9.48 10.51 22.86
C LYS A 88 -8.28 9.59 23.08
N GLY A 89 -7.13 10.15 23.54
CA GLY A 89 -5.91 9.41 23.84
C GLY A 89 -4.73 9.66 22.90
N LYS A 90 -4.74 10.76 22.12
CA LYS A 90 -3.70 11.13 21.11
C LYS A 90 -3.66 10.27 19.84
N GLU A 91 -4.54 9.31 19.66
CA GLU A 91 -4.65 8.57 18.42
C GLU A 91 -5.39 9.39 17.35
N ARG A 92 -4.93 9.30 16.12
CA ARG A 92 -5.63 9.84 14.95
C ARG A 92 -6.03 8.69 14.05
N ILE A 93 -7.29 8.70 13.60
CA ILE A 93 -7.77 7.74 12.62
C ILE A 93 -8.04 8.44 11.29
N THR A 94 -7.83 7.73 10.20
CA THR A 94 -8.31 8.15 8.88
C THR A 94 -9.70 7.56 8.70
N ALA A 95 -10.70 8.41 8.48
CA ALA A 95 -12.08 7.96 8.34
C ALA A 95 -12.80 8.69 7.20
N GLN A 96 -13.83 8.06 6.69
CA GLN A 96 -14.83 8.65 5.82
C GLN A 96 -16.10 8.88 6.62
N ALA A 97 -16.73 10.03 6.52
CA ALA A 97 -17.97 10.33 7.23
C ALA A 97 -19.06 10.79 6.26
N VAL A 98 -20.27 10.34 6.51
CA VAL A 98 -21.47 10.78 5.78
C VAL A 98 -22.53 11.15 6.80
N ALA A 99 -23.11 12.34 6.70
CA ALA A 99 -24.29 12.72 7.48
C ALA A 99 -25.49 12.89 6.55
N SER A 100 -26.59 12.25 6.91
CA SER A 100 -27.83 12.23 6.13
C SER A 100 -29.01 12.63 7.02
N PRO A 101 -29.87 13.58 6.59
CA PRO A 101 -31.06 13.91 7.31
C PRO A 101 -32.09 12.79 7.25
N ILE A 102 -32.80 12.55 8.34
CA ILE A 102 -33.94 11.64 8.43
C ILE A 102 -35.20 12.47 8.30
N PHE A 103 -36.06 12.12 7.33
CA PHE A 103 -37.33 12.82 7.13
C PHE A 103 -38.51 12.01 7.63
N SER A 104 -39.50 12.71 8.16
CA SER A 104 -40.79 12.13 8.49
C SER A 104 -41.61 11.85 7.22
N GLN A 105 -42.70 11.09 7.33
CA GLN A 105 -43.63 10.85 6.22
C GLN A 105 -44.23 12.16 5.61
N LYS A 106 -44.15 13.25 6.34
CA LYS A 106 -44.61 14.58 5.89
C LYS A 106 -43.50 15.42 5.26
N GLY A 107 -42.29 14.87 5.06
CA GLY A 107 -41.17 15.57 4.46
C GLY A 107 -40.38 16.49 5.40
N ASN A 108 -40.74 16.58 6.68
CA ASN A 108 -39.99 17.40 7.63
C ASN A 108 -38.80 16.60 8.20
N PRO A 109 -37.62 17.21 8.37
CA PRO A 109 -36.50 16.55 9.03
C PRO A 109 -36.83 16.25 10.49
N ILE A 110 -36.49 15.05 10.96
CA ILE A 110 -36.74 14.56 12.32
C ILE A 110 -35.47 14.11 13.05
N GLY A 111 -34.36 14.04 12.35
CA GLY A 111 -33.07 13.62 12.90
C GLY A 111 -31.99 13.53 11.85
N ILE A 112 -30.84 13.02 12.24
CA ILE A 112 -29.65 12.86 11.40
C ILE A 112 -29.06 11.49 11.64
N VAL A 113 -28.70 10.77 10.59
CA VAL A 113 -27.81 9.61 10.66
C VAL A 113 -26.40 10.06 10.28
N VAL A 114 -25.44 9.81 11.14
CA VAL A 114 -24.02 9.98 10.87
C VAL A 114 -23.40 8.59 10.75
N GLN A 115 -22.86 8.29 9.59
CA GLN A 115 -22.10 7.07 9.31
C GLN A 115 -20.62 7.42 9.24
N VAL A 116 -19.80 6.67 9.96
CA VAL A 116 -18.34 6.86 9.98
C VAL A 116 -17.68 5.53 9.67
N LYS A 117 -16.94 5.49 8.60
CA LYS A 117 -16.15 4.35 8.17
C LYS A 117 -14.72 4.59 8.56
N ASP A 118 -14.19 3.78 9.48
CA ASP A 118 -12.78 3.79 9.82
C ASP A 118 -11.98 3.18 8.67
N LEU A 119 -11.15 4.02 8.03
CA LEU A 119 -10.28 3.61 6.93
C LEU A 119 -8.90 3.17 7.44
N SER A 120 -8.59 3.35 8.72
CA SER A 120 -7.30 2.97 9.30
C SER A 120 -7.08 1.45 9.23
N GLY A 121 -8.16 0.67 9.41
CA GLY A 121 -8.15 -0.79 9.20
C GLY A 121 -8.51 -1.20 7.77
N ALA A 122 -9.37 -0.46 7.08
CA ALA A 122 -9.86 -0.81 5.74
C ALA A 122 -8.84 -0.51 4.63
N LYS A 123 -8.00 0.52 4.79
CA LYS A 123 -6.80 0.65 3.95
C LYS A 123 -5.92 -0.59 4.06
N PHE A 124 -5.79 -1.13 5.27
CA PHE A 124 -5.01 -2.33 5.53
C PHE A 124 -5.68 -3.63 5.03
N LEU A 125 -7.01 -3.75 5.14
CA LEU A 125 -7.76 -4.97 4.77
C LEU A 125 -8.19 -4.98 3.30
N SER A 126 -8.58 -3.84 2.71
CA SER A 126 -8.96 -3.78 1.29
C SER A 126 -7.72 -3.86 0.38
N GLU A 127 -6.61 -3.26 0.79
CA GLU A 127 -5.31 -3.47 0.15
C GLU A 127 -4.87 -4.93 0.28
N LYS A 128 -5.04 -5.56 1.45
CA LYS A 128 -4.68 -6.96 1.68
C LYS A 128 -5.58 -7.95 0.94
N THR A 129 -6.90 -7.75 0.90
CA THR A 129 -7.85 -8.65 0.22
C THR A 129 -7.77 -8.50 -1.30
N LEU A 130 -7.61 -7.28 -1.82
CA LEU A 130 -7.30 -7.04 -3.24
C LEU A 130 -5.90 -7.54 -3.60
N GLN A 131 -4.95 -7.49 -2.67
CA GLN A 131 -3.60 -8.05 -2.82
C GLN A 131 -3.59 -9.57 -2.89
N GLU A 132 -4.22 -10.25 -1.94
CA GLU A 132 -4.23 -11.72 -1.86
C GLU A 132 -4.98 -12.34 -3.04
N ILE A 133 -6.10 -11.77 -3.47
CA ILE A 133 -6.85 -12.23 -4.65
C ILE A 133 -6.11 -11.89 -5.95
N SER A 134 -5.49 -10.72 -6.04
CA SER A 134 -4.72 -10.30 -7.22
C SER A 134 -3.42 -11.10 -7.36
N THR A 135 -2.72 -11.39 -6.26
CA THR A 135 -1.39 -12.01 -6.28
C THR A 135 -1.45 -13.46 -6.76
N HIS A 136 -2.24 -14.33 -6.13
CA HIS A 136 -2.33 -15.74 -6.51
C HIS A 136 -2.98 -15.97 -7.88
N THR A 137 -4.00 -15.19 -8.22
CA THR A 137 -4.66 -15.29 -9.53
C THR A 137 -3.76 -14.71 -10.64
N PHE A 138 -3.04 -13.64 -10.36
CA PHE A 138 -2.15 -12.97 -11.31
C PHE A 138 -0.86 -13.76 -11.54
N GLU A 139 -0.26 -14.35 -10.50
CA GLU A 139 0.92 -15.23 -10.61
C GLU A 139 0.65 -16.45 -11.49
N GLY A 140 -0.48 -17.13 -11.29
CA GLY A 140 -0.89 -18.26 -12.11
C GLY A 140 -1.18 -17.88 -13.56
N LEU A 141 -1.82 -16.73 -13.78
CA LEU A 141 -2.11 -16.21 -15.12
C LEU A 141 -0.84 -15.79 -15.85
N ILE A 142 0.08 -15.09 -15.19
CA ILE A 142 1.36 -14.66 -15.79
C ILE A 142 2.23 -15.85 -16.16
N ALA A 143 2.32 -16.86 -15.29
CA ALA A 143 3.09 -18.07 -15.58
C ALA A 143 2.54 -18.82 -16.79
N GLY A 144 1.21 -18.98 -16.86
CA GLY A 144 0.54 -19.59 -18.02
C GLY A 144 0.71 -18.78 -19.29
N LEU A 145 0.42 -17.48 -19.24
CA LEU A 145 0.57 -16.58 -20.38
C LEU A 145 2.04 -16.46 -20.87
N ALA A 146 3.02 -16.39 -19.96
CA ALA A 146 4.41 -16.34 -20.36
C ALA A 146 4.84 -17.62 -21.11
N HIS A 147 4.34 -18.78 -20.67
CA HIS A 147 4.61 -20.03 -21.35
C HIS A 147 3.92 -20.12 -22.73
N GLU A 148 2.66 -19.70 -22.79
CA GLU A 148 1.89 -19.67 -24.03
C GLU A 148 2.38 -18.63 -25.03
N LEU A 149 2.96 -17.51 -24.58
CA LEU A 149 3.55 -16.49 -25.45
C LEU A 149 4.96 -16.89 -25.94
N LYS A 150 5.74 -17.63 -25.15
CA LYS A 150 7.07 -18.10 -25.54
C LYS A 150 7.04 -19.04 -26.73
N ASN A 151 5.99 -19.86 -26.84
CA ASN A 151 5.82 -20.82 -27.94
C ASN A 151 5.67 -20.14 -29.30
N PRO A 152 4.70 -19.21 -29.54
CA PRO A 152 4.58 -18.51 -30.82
C PRO A 152 5.80 -17.63 -31.13
N LEU A 153 6.42 -17.01 -30.13
CA LEU A 153 7.65 -16.24 -30.32
C LEU A 153 8.80 -17.13 -30.79
N GLY A 154 8.92 -18.35 -30.27
CA GLY A 154 9.88 -19.34 -30.76
C GLY A 154 9.67 -19.69 -32.24
N GLY A 155 8.44 -19.87 -32.67
CA GLY A 155 8.07 -20.09 -34.07
C GLY A 155 8.44 -18.91 -34.98
N ILE A 156 8.11 -17.67 -34.55
CA ILE A 156 8.46 -16.44 -35.30
C ILE A 156 9.98 -16.30 -35.45
N LYS A 157 10.74 -16.56 -34.36
CA LYS A 157 12.19 -16.50 -34.38
C LYS A 157 12.77 -17.55 -35.33
N GLY A 158 12.27 -18.78 -35.26
CA GLY A 158 12.69 -19.87 -36.16
C GLY A 158 12.44 -19.54 -37.63
N ALA A 159 11.24 -19.02 -37.97
CA ALA A 159 10.94 -18.60 -39.34
C ALA A 159 11.85 -17.46 -39.81
N ALA A 160 12.13 -16.48 -38.97
CA ALA A 160 13.08 -15.40 -39.31
C ALA A 160 14.51 -15.89 -39.49
N GLN A 161 14.95 -16.90 -38.72
CA GLN A 161 16.27 -17.51 -38.87
C GLN A 161 16.40 -18.28 -40.20
N ILE A 162 15.35 -19.02 -40.60
CA ILE A 162 15.31 -19.71 -41.91
C ILE A 162 15.36 -18.69 -43.04
N LEU A 163 14.51 -17.63 -42.99
CA LEU A 163 14.56 -16.57 -43.98
C LEU A 163 15.93 -15.92 -44.11
N LYS A 164 16.61 -15.69 -42.98
CA LYS A 164 17.98 -15.13 -42.98
C LYS A 164 19.01 -16.08 -43.63
N SER A 165 18.85 -17.39 -43.44
CA SER A 165 19.78 -18.38 -43.96
C SER A 165 19.58 -18.70 -45.46
N GLU A 166 18.34 -18.55 -45.96
CA GLU A 166 17.97 -18.93 -47.34
C GLU A 166 17.99 -17.76 -48.33
N THR A 167 18.07 -16.51 -47.86
CA THR A 167 18.04 -15.32 -48.71
C THR A 167 19.43 -14.71 -48.93
N THR A 168 19.67 -14.21 -50.14
CA THR A 168 20.86 -13.40 -50.47
C THR A 168 20.54 -11.89 -50.53
N SER A 169 19.27 -11.51 -50.39
CA SER A 169 18.83 -10.12 -50.40
C SER A 169 19.26 -9.39 -49.12
N PRO A 170 20.05 -8.32 -49.21
CA PRO A 170 20.48 -7.55 -48.03
C PRO A 170 19.32 -6.98 -47.21
N ASP A 171 18.26 -6.54 -47.87
CA ASP A 171 17.07 -5.97 -47.20
C ASP A 171 16.28 -7.04 -46.44
N THR A 172 16.16 -8.26 -47.03
CA THR A 172 15.49 -9.37 -46.39
C THR A 172 16.30 -9.88 -45.19
N ILE A 173 17.63 -9.94 -45.28
CA ILE A 173 18.51 -10.27 -44.15
C ILE A 173 18.31 -9.26 -43.02
N LYS A 174 18.31 -7.97 -43.34
CA LYS A 174 18.12 -6.89 -42.34
C LYS A 174 16.76 -6.95 -41.66
N CYS A 175 15.70 -7.25 -42.41
CA CYS A 175 14.34 -7.46 -41.85
C CYS A 175 14.32 -8.66 -40.89
N ALA A 176 14.90 -9.78 -41.28
CA ALA A 176 14.98 -10.97 -40.44
C ALA A 176 15.78 -10.72 -39.15
N GLU A 177 16.89 -9.96 -39.21
CA GLU A 177 17.64 -9.54 -38.01
C GLU A 177 16.84 -8.68 -37.06
N ILE A 178 16.04 -7.75 -37.58
CA ILE A 178 15.16 -6.92 -36.79
C ILE A 178 14.10 -7.78 -36.07
N ILE A 179 13.48 -8.73 -36.78
CA ILE A 179 12.51 -9.65 -36.21
C ILE A 179 13.13 -10.49 -35.08
N ILE A 180 14.30 -11.09 -35.32
CA ILE A 180 15.02 -11.90 -34.32
C ILE A 180 15.30 -11.04 -33.07
N LYS A 181 15.82 -9.83 -33.27
CA LYS A 181 16.15 -8.91 -32.17
C LYS A 181 14.93 -8.52 -31.35
N GLU A 182 13.79 -8.26 -32.01
CA GLU A 182 12.55 -7.90 -31.31
C GLU A 182 11.96 -9.11 -30.56
N VAL A 183 12.04 -10.33 -31.13
CA VAL A 183 11.62 -11.55 -30.43
C VAL A 183 12.51 -11.82 -29.21
N ASP A 184 13.84 -11.64 -29.34
CA ASP A 184 14.73 -11.78 -28.19
C ASP A 184 14.43 -10.77 -27.08
N ARG A 185 14.06 -9.53 -27.47
CA ARG A 185 13.61 -8.51 -26.53
C ARG A 185 12.31 -8.89 -25.80
N LEU A 186 11.32 -9.45 -26.54
CA LEU A 186 10.08 -9.95 -25.96
C LEU A 186 10.33 -11.14 -25.04
N ASN A 187 11.19 -12.08 -25.41
CA ASN A 187 11.58 -13.17 -24.54
C ASN A 187 12.24 -12.69 -23.24
N LEU A 188 13.10 -11.67 -23.30
CA LEU A 188 13.70 -11.08 -22.11
C LEU A 188 12.64 -10.44 -21.19
N LEU A 189 11.61 -9.80 -21.75
CA LEU A 189 10.48 -9.28 -21.00
C LEU A 189 9.66 -10.40 -20.35
N LEU A 190 9.42 -11.50 -21.08
CA LEU A 190 8.75 -12.69 -20.55
C LEU A 190 9.54 -13.38 -19.44
N GLU A 191 10.88 -13.46 -19.55
CA GLU A 191 11.72 -13.99 -18.48
C GLU A 191 11.69 -13.10 -17.22
N ARG A 192 11.62 -11.78 -17.40
CA ARG A 192 11.39 -10.85 -16.29
C ARG A 192 10.00 -11.03 -15.66
N LEU A 193 8.99 -11.39 -16.44
CA LEU A 193 7.67 -11.76 -15.95
C LEU A 193 7.68 -13.11 -15.20
N LYS A 194 8.48 -14.08 -15.65
CA LYS A 194 8.68 -15.33 -14.90
C LYS A 194 9.44 -15.14 -13.60
N GLY A 195 10.31 -14.15 -13.52
CA GLY A 195 10.92 -13.71 -12.26
C GLY A 195 9.92 -13.12 -11.27
N LEU A 196 8.63 -12.96 -11.67
CA LEU A 196 7.49 -12.72 -10.78
C LEU A 196 6.97 -14.01 -10.13
N GLN A 197 7.41 -15.20 -10.61
CA GLN A 197 7.17 -16.42 -9.86
C GLN A 197 7.94 -16.32 -8.53
N PRO A 198 7.31 -16.62 -7.41
CA PRO A 198 8.03 -16.74 -6.15
C PRO A 198 9.17 -17.70 -6.38
N PHE A 199 10.37 -17.27 -6.04
CA PHE A 199 11.57 -18.09 -6.15
C PHE A 199 11.24 -19.48 -5.63
N ALA A 200 11.43 -20.51 -6.46
CA ALA A 200 10.99 -21.88 -6.20
C ALA A 200 11.65 -22.51 -4.94
N ARG A 201 12.56 -21.78 -4.30
CA ARG A 201 13.18 -22.07 -3.01
C ARG A 201 13.52 -20.74 -2.34
N GLU A 202 12.55 -20.10 -1.69
CA GLU A 202 12.85 -19.00 -0.78
C GLU A 202 13.44 -19.59 0.50
N THR A 203 14.68 -19.25 0.74
CA THR A 203 15.32 -19.47 2.04
C THR A 203 15.18 -18.18 2.84
N PHE A 204 14.17 -18.12 3.70
CA PHE A 204 14.05 -17.06 4.68
C PHE A 204 15.11 -17.27 5.75
N GLU A 205 16.06 -16.36 5.83
CA GLU A 205 17.17 -16.37 6.76
C GLU A 205 17.35 -14.99 7.41
N PRO A 206 18.08 -14.87 8.52
CA PRO A 206 18.45 -13.56 9.06
C PRO A 206 19.31 -12.80 8.06
N VAL A 207 18.85 -11.60 7.64
CA VAL A 207 19.50 -10.76 6.64
C VAL A 207 19.82 -9.40 7.20
N ASP A 208 21.07 -8.96 7.09
CA ASP A 208 21.45 -7.59 7.38
C ASP A 208 21.05 -6.67 6.22
N ILE A 209 20.10 -5.77 6.51
CA ILE A 209 19.59 -4.81 5.53
C ILE A 209 20.67 -3.80 5.10
N HIS A 210 21.58 -3.44 5.98
CA HIS A 210 22.64 -2.47 5.67
C HIS A 210 23.64 -3.03 4.65
N GLU A 211 23.95 -4.33 4.73
CA GLU A 211 24.80 -4.99 3.69
C GLU A 211 24.13 -4.89 2.33
N ILE A 212 22.83 -5.20 2.23
CA ILE A 212 22.08 -5.12 0.97
C ILE A 212 22.06 -3.69 0.43
N LEU A 213 21.75 -2.72 1.28
CA LEU A 213 21.66 -1.30 0.89
C LEU A 213 23.00 -0.78 0.40
N SER A 214 24.09 -1.07 1.13
CA SER A 214 25.45 -0.66 0.74
C SER A 214 25.89 -1.31 -0.59
N GLU A 215 25.56 -2.58 -0.80
CA GLU A 215 25.82 -3.27 -2.06
C GLU A 215 25.05 -2.63 -3.23
N VAL A 216 23.77 -2.32 -3.03
CA VAL A 216 22.91 -1.67 -4.03
C VAL A 216 23.43 -0.27 -4.38
N ILE A 217 23.75 0.54 -3.36
CA ILE A 217 24.31 1.89 -3.56
C ILE A 217 25.59 1.81 -4.35
N TYR A 218 26.51 0.89 -3.99
CA TYR A 218 27.77 0.70 -4.71
C TYR A 218 27.56 0.34 -6.18
N LEU A 219 26.69 -0.64 -6.46
CA LEU A 219 26.41 -1.08 -7.85
C LEU A 219 25.79 0.04 -8.68
N GLU A 220 24.78 0.72 -8.16
CA GLU A 220 24.06 1.76 -8.89
C GLU A 220 24.86 3.06 -9.03
N SER A 221 25.70 3.41 -8.06
CA SER A 221 26.62 4.56 -8.17
C SER A 221 27.65 4.37 -9.28
N LYS A 222 28.14 3.14 -9.49
CA LYS A 222 29.08 2.80 -10.55
C LYS A 222 28.44 2.70 -11.93
N SER A 223 27.18 2.26 -11.99
CA SER A 223 26.45 2.11 -13.26
C SER A 223 25.84 3.42 -13.77
N SER A 224 25.60 4.38 -12.88
CA SER A 224 25.04 5.69 -13.22
C SER A 224 26.03 6.55 -13.98
N LYS A 225 25.54 7.18 -15.07
CA LYS A 225 26.29 8.21 -15.81
C LYS A 225 26.09 9.61 -15.22
N LYS A 226 25.21 9.74 -14.22
CA LYS A 226 24.94 10.99 -13.51
C LYS A 226 25.84 11.07 -12.29
N ASP A 227 26.32 12.25 -11.97
CA ASP A 227 26.94 12.54 -10.69
C ASP A 227 25.82 12.70 -9.67
N ILE A 228 25.71 11.77 -8.73
CA ILE A 228 24.63 11.68 -7.74
C ILE A 228 25.26 11.64 -6.36
N ASN A 229 24.76 12.52 -5.47
CA ASN A 229 25.15 12.52 -4.08
C ASN A 229 24.29 11.52 -3.29
N PHE A 230 24.89 10.40 -2.87
CA PHE A 230 24.25 9.46 -1.95
C PHE A 230 24.55 9.82 -0.51
N ILE A 231 23.50 9.92 0.31
CA ILE A 231 23.59 10.17 1.76
C ILE A 231 23.05 8.93 2.47
N GLU A 232 23.90 8.29 3.28
CA GLU A 232 23.57 7.10 4.04
C GLU A 232 23.41 7.47 5.51
N ASN A 233 22.20 7.29 6.06
CA ASN A 233 21.84 7.55 7.45
C ASN A 233 21.31 6.26 8.09
N PHE A 234 22.20 5.33 8.40
CA PHE A 234 21.85 4.01 8.89
C PHE A 234 21.87 3.95 10.42
N ASP A 235 20.80 3.42 11.00
CA ASP A 235 20.75 3.05 12.41
C ASP A 235 21.43 1.70 12.60
N VAL A 236 22.70 1.73 13.02
CA VAL A 236 23.54 0.54 13.17
C VAL A 236 23.06 -0.42 14.28
N THR A 237 22.06 -0.03 15.06
CA THR A 237 21.48 -0.86 16.14
C THR A 237 20.36 -1.78 15.67
N LEU A 238 20.00 -1.71 14.38
CA LEU A 238 18.92 -2.53 13.84
C LEU A 238 19.31 -4.00 13.78
N PRO A 239 18.42 -4.89 14.24
CA PRO A 239 18.62 -6.33 14.09
C PRO A 239 18.41 -6.78 12.64
N PRO A 240 18.92 -7.95 12.26
CA PRO A 240 18.63 -8.55 10.98
C PRO A 240 17.12 -8.78 10.81
N VAL A 241 16.63 -8.76 9.57
CA VAL A 241 15.25 -9.13 9.23
C VAL A 241 15.24 -10.56 8.70
N ILE A 242 14.13 -11.28 8.94
CA ILE A 242 13.97 -12.61 8.35
C ILE A 242 13.45 -12.45 6.94
N GLY A 243 14.24 -12.87 5.94
CA GLY A 243 13.88 -12.70 4.54
C GLY A 243 14.79 -13.42 3.56
N ASP A 244 14.42 -13.36 2.30
CA ASP A 244 15.23 -13.81 1.17
C ASP A 244 16.10 -12.65 0.68
N ARG A 245 17.44 -12.82 0.82
CA ARG A 245 18.43 -11.77 0.54
C ARG A 245 18.36 -11.26 -0.90
N ASP A 246 18.20 -12.16 -1.87
CA ASP A 246 18.20 -11.79 -3.28
C ASP A 246 16.95 -11.06 -3.68
N SER A 247 15.79 -11.48 -3.13
CA SER A 247 14.52 -10.80 -3.31
C SER A 247 14.55 -9.40 -2.70
N LEU A 248 15.02 -9.23 -1.48
CA LEU A 248 15.15 -7.93 -0.83
C LEU A 248 16.13 -7.02 -1.58
N LYS A 249 17.25 -7.55 -2.05
CA LYS A 249 18.18 -6.81 -2.92
C LYS A 249 17.50 -6.31 -4.20
N GLN A 250 16.66 -7.14 -4.83
CA GLN A 250 15.90 -6.74 -6.01
C GLN A 250 14.92 -5.59 -5.72
N VAL A 251 14.29 -5.58 -4.55
CA VAL A 251 13.45 -4.45 -4.11
C VAL A 251 14.24 -3.15 -4.11
N PHE A 252 15.37 -3.14 -3.37
CA PHE A 252 16.16 -1.92 -3.21
C PHE A 252 16.82 -1.48 -4.53
N LEU A 253 17.26 -2.41 -5.38
CA LEU A 253 17.69 -2.08 -6.74
C LEU A 253 16.60 -1.36 -7.54
N ASN A 254 15.36 -1.84 -7.48
CA ASN A 254 14.25 -1.20 -8.20
C ASN A 254 13.95 0.20 -7.66
N LEU A 255 13.97 0.39 -6.34
CA LEU A 255 13.67 1.69 -5.72
C LEU A 255 14.80 2.69 -5.95
N VAL A 256 16.06 2.30 -5.73
CA VAL A 256 17.23 3.17 -5.95
C VAL A 256 17.36 3.56 -7.41
N LYS A 257 17.16 2.62 -8.34
CA LYS A 257 17.16 2.90 -9.77
C LYS A 257 16.08 3.89 -10.17
N ASN A 258 14.88 3.78 -9.60
CA ASN A 258 13.82 4.76 -9.84
C ASN A 258 14.19 6.15 -9.33
N ALA A 259 14.83 6.26 -8.17
CA ALA A 259 15.35 7.51 -7.62
C ALA A 259 16.42 8.12 -8.54
N ILE A 260 17.40 7.33 -9.01
CA ILE A 260 18.44 7.77 -9.96
C ILE A 260 17.85 8.30 -11.26
N GLU A 261 16.83 7.63 -11.78
CA GLU A 261 16.16 8.06 -13.01
C GLU A 261 15.36 9.37 -12.80
N ALA A 262 14.80 9.59 -11.60
CA ALA A 262 14.01 10.77 -11.27
C ALA A 262 14.84 12.03 -11.00
N VAL A 263 16.06 11.90 -10.47
CA VAL A 263 16.92 13.06 -10.17
C VAL A 263 17.62 13.61 -11.41
N SER A 264 17.94 14.89 -11.37
CA SER A 264 18.79 15.55 -12.38
C SER A 264 20.29 15.21 -12.16
N VAL A 265 21.16 15.77 -12.99
CA VAL A 265 22.62 15.75 -12.74
C VAL A 265 22.88 16.53 -11.43
N ASN A 266 23.73 16.03 -10.56
CA ASN A 266 24.00 16.51 -9.20
C ASN A 266 22.79 16.39 -8.25
N GLY A 267 21.88 15.44 -8.51
CA GLY A 267 20.78 15.12 -7.61
C GLY A 267 21.25 14.45 -6.32
N THR A 268 20.38 14.45 -5.32
CA THR A 268 20.66 13.83 -4.03
C THR A 268 19.67 12.69 -3.79
N ILE A 269 20.19 11.55 -3.34
CA ILE A 269 19.42 10.40 -2.88
C ILE A 269 19.85 10.09 -1.45
N GLU A 270 18.91 10.22 -0.52
CA GLU A 270 19.12 9.93 0.89
C GLU A 270 18.49 8.58 1.22
N ILE A 271 19.27 7.67 1.80
CA ILE A 271 18.80 6.37 2.26
C ILE A 271 18.98 6.31 3.76
N SER A 272 17.89 6.13 4.50
CA SER A 272 17.91 6.07 5.95
C SER A 272 17.18 4.84 6.46
N THR A 273 17.70 4.31 7.57
CA THR A 273 17.09 3.19 8.29
C THR A 273 16.82 3.59 9.72
N ARG A 274 15.73 3.12 10.31
CA ARG A 274 15.38 3.39 11.70
C ARG A 274 14.49 2.32 12.30
N TRP A 275 14.57 2.20 13.60
CA TRP A 275 13.65 1.40 14.38
C TRP A 275 12.29 2.10 14.52
N ILE A 276 11.21 1.33 14.39
CA ILE A 276 9.84 1.84 14.58
C ILE A 276 9.27 1.24 15.86
N THR A 277 9.04 2.10 16.86
CA THR A 277 8.43 1.72 18.13
C THR A 277 6.92 1.91 18.16
N ASP A 278 6.42 2.87 17.40
CA ASP A 278 5.04 3.35 17.47
C ASP A 278 4.10 2.63 16.48
N TYR A 279 4.65 1.80 15.61
CA TYR A 279 3.92 1.05 14.60
C TYR A 279 4.32 -0.41 14.62
N LYS A 280 3.33 -1.31 14.79
CA LYS A 280 3.55 -2.76 14.75
C LYS A 280 2.96 -3.35 13.48
N LEU A 281 3.80 -4.02 12.70
CA LEU A 281 3.36 -4.87 11.59
C LEU A 281 2.88 -6.21 12.16
N LYS A 282 1.57 -6.50 12.04
CA LYS A 282 0.96 -7.74 12.56
C LYS A 282 1.26 -8.02 14.04
N GLY A 283 1.46 -6.97 14.86
CA GLY A 283 1.81 -7.11 16.28
C GLY A 283 3.31 -7.27 16.57
N GLU A 284 4.16 -7.29 15.54
CA GLU A 284 5.62 -7.34 15.64
C GLU A 284 6.25 -5.97 15.45
N ASN A 285 7.42 -5.77 16.04
CA ASN A 285 8.20 -4.57 15.80
C ASN A 285 8.64 -4.51 14.34
N ALA A 286 8.88 -3.32 13.82
CA ALA A 286 9.28 -3.12 12.44
C ALA A 286 10.48 -2.18 12.33
N ILE A 287 11.24 -2.33 11.26
CA ILE A 287 12.20 -1.34 10.80
C ILE A 287 11.63 -0.57 9.62
N SER A 288 12.01 0.69 9.48
CA SER A 288 11.72 1.52 8.30
C SER A 288 12.99 1.74 7.51
N ILE A 289 12.89 1.56 6.21
CA ILE A 289 13.91 1.93 5.23
C ILE A 289 13.31 2.99 4.33
N ASP A 290 13.83 4.21 4.39
CA ASP A 290 13.36 5.33 3.58
C ASP A 290 14.37 5.60 2.45
N ILE A 291 13.90 5.64 1.21
CA ILE A 291 14.68 6.03 0.03
C ILE A 291 14.05 7.32 -0.50
N LYS A 292 14.76 8.44 -0.31
CA LYS A 292 14.30 9.78 -0.63
C LYS A 292 15.15 10.38 -1.75
N ASP A 293 14.52 10.88 -2.78
CA ASP A 293 15.14 11.61 -3.86
C ASP A 293 14.64 13.07 -3.92
N ASN A 294 15.44 13.95 -4.49
CA ASN A 294 15.07 15.32 -4.81
C ASN A 294 14.74 15.50 -6.31
N GLY A 295 14.18 14.46 -6.93
CA GLY A 295 13.86 14.42 -8.34
C GLY A 295 12.59 15.15 -8.74
N ILE A 296 12.08 14.80 -9.92
CA ILE A 296 10.89 15.42 -10.52
C ILE A 296 9.60 15.18 -9.74
N GLY A 297 9.58 14.20 -8.85
CA GLY A 297 8.39 13.78 -8.13
C GLY A 297 7.34 13.07 -9.00
N ILE A 298 6.24 12.66 -8.36
CA ILE A 298 5.14 11.90 -8.97
C ILE A 298 3.85 12.69 -8.80
N PRO A 299 3.08 12.95 -9.88
CA PRO A 299 1.75 13.57 -9.79
C PRO A 299 0.79 12.73 -8.94
N LYS A 300 -0.12 13.38 -8.20
CA LYS A 300 -1.08 12.72 -7.31
C LYS A 300 -1.92 11.66 -8.01
N ASP A 301 -2.37 11.93 -9.24
CA ASP A 301 -3.21 11.01 -10.04
C ASP A 301 -2.48 9.72 -10.44
N ASN A 302 -1.16 9.69 -10.29
CA ASN A 302 -0.31 8.56 -10.62
C ASN A 302 0.07 7.73 -9.39
N LEU A 303 0.01 8.30 -8.16
CA LEU A 303 0.44 7.62 -6.94
C LEU A 303 -0.28 6.29 -6.69
N GLU A 304 -1.57 6.21 -6.99
CA GLU A 304 -2.35 4.98 -6.85
C GLU A 304 -2.02 3.93 -7.93
N LYS A 305 -1.44 4.38 -9.06
CA LYS A 305 -1.19 3.53 -10.23
C LYS A 305 0.24 2.99 -10.30
N ILE A 306 1.21 3.60 -9.60
CA ILE A 306 2.63 3.25 -9.74
C ILE A 306 2.96 1.81 -9.33
N PHE A 307 2.15 1.19 -8.49
CA PHE A 307 2.27 -0.22 -8.11
C PHE A 307 1.43 -1.16 -8.98
N THR A 308 0.71 -0.64 -9.99
CA THR A 308 -0.02 -1.47 -10.96
C THR A 308 0.96 -2.06 -11.97
N PRO A 309 0.85 -3.35 -12.31
CA PRO A 309 1.74 -3.97 -13.29
C PRO A 309 1.64 -3.27 -14.65
N PHE A 310 2.77 -3.14 -15.34
CA PHE A 310 2.91 -2.47 -16.65
C PHE A 310 2.68 -0.96 -16.66
N TYR A 311 2.34 -0.35 -15.53
CA TYR A 311 2.20 1.09 -15.45
C TYR A 311 3.58 1.76 -15.49
N THR A 312 3.77 2.64 -16.46
CA THR A 312 5.01 3.40 -16.61
C THR A 312 4.77 4.71 -17.37
N THR A 313 5.39 5.77 -16.93
CA THR A 313 5.46 7.06 -17.64
C THR A 313 6.74 7.16 -18.49
N LYS A 314 7.62 6.17 -18.43
CA LYS A 314 8.94 6.16 -19.09
C LYS A 314 8.87 5.44 -20.44
N ARG A 315 9.46 6.02 -21.49
CA ARG A 315 9.50 5.40 -22.85
C ARG A 315 10.14 4.02 -22.91
N LYS A 316 11.07 3.71 -22.01
CA LYS A 316 11.81 2.42 -21.96
C LYS A 316 11.55 1.63 -20.68
N GLY A 317 10.60 2.06 -19.85
CA GLY A 317 10.24 1.37 -18.62
C GLY A 317 9.36 0.15 -18.89
N SER A 318 9.59 -0.95 -18.19
CA SER A 318 8.71 -2.13 -18.24
C SER A 318 7.43 -1.95 -17.44
N GLY A 319 7.39 -1.01 -16.48
CA GLY A 319 6.28 -0.84 -15.53
C GLY A 319 6.15 -1.98 -14.51
N LEU A 320 7.16 -2.83 -14.37
CA LEU A 320 7.14 -4.00 -13.48
C LEU A 320 7.95 -3.82 -12.20
N GLY A 321 8.92 -2.89 -12.18
CA GLY A 321 9.87 -2.78 -11.06
C GLY A 321 9.22 -2.45 -9.72
N LEU A 322 8.32 -1.45 -9.68
CA LEU A 322 7.61 -1.07 -8.45
C LEU A 322 6.57 -2.13 -8.05
N PHE A 323 5.86 -2.71 -9.02
CA PHE A 323 4.95 -3.81 -8.75
C PHE A 323 5.68 -5.00 -8.11
N LEU A 324 6.86 -5.38 -8.64
CA LEU A 324 7.68 -6.45 -8.09
C LEU A 324 8.18 -6.12 -6.68
N ALA A 325 8.67 -4.89 -6.46
CA ALA A 325 9.08 -4.44 -5.14
C ALA A 325 7.95 -4.57 -4.12
N TYR A 326 6.76 -4.15 -4.50
CA TYR A 326 5.56 -4.26 -3.68
C TYR A 326 5.23 -5.72 -3.33
N GLN A 327 5.23 -6.64 -4.31
CA GLN A 327 4.94 -8.06 -4.10
C GLN A 327 5.96 -8.72 -3.17
N ILE A 328 7.24 -8.46 -3.38
CA ILE A 328 8.30 -9.01 -2.53
C ILE A 328 8.15 -8.54 -1.08
N ILE A 329 7.94 -7.23 -0.86
CA ILE A 329 7.76 -6.68 0.49
C ILE A 329 6.51 -7.25 1.17
N ALA A 330 5.39 -7.36 0.46
CA ALA A 330 4.16 -7.97 0.99
C ALA A 330 4.40 -9.43 1.44
N LYS A 331 5.17 -10.20 0.67
CA LYS A 331 5.53 -11.58 0.96
C LYS A 331 6.42 -11.71 2.19
N HIS A 332 7.30 -10.73 2.44
CA HIS A 332 8.09 -10.61 3.66
C HIS A 332 7.27 -10.09 4.86
N GLY A 333 5.94 -10.00 4.73
CA GLY A 333 5.07 -9.48 5.79
C GLY A 333 5.19 -7.97 6.01
N GLY A 334 5.92 -7.28 5.13
CA GLY A 334 6.19 -5.86 5.18
C GLY A 334 5.12 -5.01 4.48
N ALA A 335 5.39 -3.72 4.38
CA ALA A 335 4.58 -2.75 3.65
C ALA A 335 5.48 -1.72 2.94
N ILE A 336 5.01 -1.18 1.81
CA ILE A 336 5.70 -0.11 1.09
C ILE A 336 4.75 1.07 0.89
N PHE A 337 5.24 2.27 1.17
CA PHE A 337 4.50 3.53 1.02
C PHE A 337 5.29 4.50 0.14
N VAL A 338 4.57 5.45 -0.44
CA VAL A 338 5.14 6.51 -1.26
C VAL A 338 4.55 7.85 -0.86
N GLU A 339 5.44 8.83 -0.67
CA GLU A 339 5.08 10.23 -0.51
C GLU A 339 5.82 10.99 -1.60
N SER A 340 5.11 11.79 -2.40
CA SER A 340 5.73 12.52 -3.50
C SER A 340 4.98 13.80 -3.82
N GLU A 341 5.75 14.81 -4.19
CA GLU A 341 5.24 16.09 -4.66
C GLU A 341 5.99 16.50 -5.94
N PRO A 342 5.28 16.84 -7.03
CA PRO A 342 5.90 17.28 -8.27
C PRO A 342 6.91 18.42 -8.03
N GLY A 343 8.14 18.24 -8.52
CA GLY A 343 9.24 19.19 -8.38
C GLY A 343 9.95 19.20 -7.02
N LYS A 344 9.52 18.40 -6.04
CA LYS A 344 10.17 18.29 -4.72
C LYS A 344 10.82 16.94 -4.46
N GLY A 345 10.49 15.93 -5.29
CA GLY A 345 11.03 14.59 -5.18
C GLY A 345 10.05 13.56 -4.62
N THR A 346 10.59 12.38 -4.30
CA THR A 346 9.82 11.24 -3.82
C THR A 346 10.49 10.61 -2.62
N VAL A 347 9.70 10.09 -1.69
CA VAL A 347 10.12 9.21 -0.60
C VAL A 347 9.40 7.88 -0.74
N PHE A 348 10.15 6.81 -0.99
CA PHE A 348 9.66 5.45 -0.81
C PHE A 348 10.05 4.97 0.57
N ARG A 349 9.06 4.51 1.33
CA ARG A 349 9.23 3.99 2.69
C ARG A 349 8.85 2.53 2.74
N VAL A 350 9.80 1.69 3.09
CA VAL A 350 9.63 0.25 3.23
C VAL A 350 9.63 -0.10 4.72
N TYR A 351 8.63 -0.86 5.16
CA TYR A 351 8.57 -1.43 6.49
C TYR A 351 8.78 -2.94 6.42
N LEU A 352 9.66 -3.48 7.25
CA LEU A 352 9.88 -4.91 7.37
C LEU A 352 9.71 -5.34 8.84
N PRO A 353 9.02 -6.45 9.10
CA PRO A 353 8.86 -6.97 10.46
C PRO A 353 10.17 -7.54 10.98
N VAL A 354 10.38 -7.41 12.29
CA VAL A 354 11.52 -7.99 13.02
C VAL A 354 10.98 -8.94 14.06
N SER A 355 11.52 -10.17 14.09
CA SER A 355 11.10 -11.23 15.01
C SER A 355 11.37 -10.86 16.47
N LYS A 356 10.43 -11.22 17.36
CA LYS A 356 10.58 -11.01 18.81
C LYS A 356 11.73 -11.79 19.44
N GLN A 357 12.09 -12.94 18.86
CA GLN A 357 13.05 -13.88 19.46
C GLN A 357 14.47 -13.32 19.53
N GLU A 358 14.86 -12.44 18.61
CA GLU A 358 16.23 -11.89 18.60
C GLU A 358 16.46 -10.74 19.58
N ARG A 359 15.40 -10.15 20.14
CA ARG A 359 15.52 -9.05 21.11
C ARG A 359 15.95 -9.54 22.51
N GLU A 360 15.58 -10.74 22.89
CA GLU A 360 15.97 -11.33 24.18
C GLU A 360 17.44 -11.74 24.15
N ASP A 361 17.95 -12.21 23.02
CA ASP A 361 19.36 -12.61 22.87
C ASP A 361 20.31 -11.40 22.83
N ILE A 362 19.90 -10.28 22.24
CA ILE A 362 20.71 -9.04 22.23
C ILE A 362 20.71 -8.39 23.61
N GLN A 363 19.59 -8.37 24.33
CA GLN A 363 19.55 -7.83 25.70
C GLN A 363 20.26 -8.73 26.71
N SER A 364 20.24 -10.05 26.52
CA SER A 364 20.97 -10.97 27.37
C SER A 364 22.49 -10.98 27.08
N GLY A 365 22.91 -10.70 25.83
CA GLY A 365 24.32 -10.61 25.45
C GLY A 365 25.04 -9.37 26.00
N PHE A 366 24.34 -8.29 26.28
CA PHE A 366 24.94 -7.09 26.92
C PHE A 366 25.09 -7.21 28.43
N LEU A 367 24.45 -8.18 29.06
CA LEU A 367 24.54 -8.42 30.52
C LEU A 367 25.66 -9.41 30.93
N THR A 368 26.39 -10.00 29.99
CA THR A 368 27.43 -11.02 30.26
C THR A 368 28.85 -10.50 30.12
N TYR A 369 29.07 -9.20 29.85
CA TYR A 369 30.37 -8.56 29.90
C TYR A 369 30.35 -7.33 30.85
N GLY A 370 30.15 -7.59 32.12
CA GLY A 370 30.29 -6.64 33.22
C GLY A 370 31.02 -7.28 34.38
#